data_33dbf261526ba3fa0ba894cd11ce409b
#
_entry.id   33dbf261526ba3fa0ba894cd11ce409b
#
_cell.length_a   1.000
_cell.length_b   1.000
_cell.length_c   1.000
_cell.angle_alpha   90.00
_cell.angle_beta   90.00
_cell.angle_gamma   90.00
#
_symmetry.space_group_name_H-M   'P 1'
#
loop_
_entity.id
_entity.type
_entity.pdbx_description
1 polymer ?
#
loop_
_entity_poly.entity_id
_entity_poly.type
_entity_poly.pdbx_seq_one_letter_code
_entity_poly.pdbx_strand_id
1 'polypeptide(L)'
;YKRQLPEVQEVADFLGDSLALSIEAQKTDARIILFAGVHFMAETAKVLSPEKKVLLPNLEAGCSLAESCDAAAFAAFKAKYPGYKVVSYVNTSVGVKALTDVCCTSSNALKVVESIPADQPIIFAPDRNLGSYIQKLTGRENMVIWDGACHVHEEFSLEKLLRLKKEHPAARVV
;
A
#
# COMPACT_ATOMS: atom_id res chain seq x y z
N TYR A 1 -12.29 8.71 -3.88
CA TYR A 1 -12.17 7.35 -3.32
C TYR A 1 -13.51 6.90 -2.73
N LYS A 2 -13.98 5.68 -3.01
CA LYS A 2 -15.32 5.18 -2.65
C LYS A 2 -15.67 5.12 -1.15
N ARG A 3 -14.77 5.55 -0.26
CA ARG A 3 -14.99 5.64 1.20
C ARG A 3 -15.26 7.07 1.69
N GLN A 4 -15.22 8.05 0.80
CA GLN A 4 -15.58 9.44 1.12
C GLN A 4 -17.10 9.59 1.20
N LEU A 5 -17.55 10.65 1.91
CA LEU A 5 -18.95 11.03 1.93
C LEU A 5 -19.44 11.30 0.48
N PRO A 6 -20.70 10.99 0.16
CA PRO A 6 -21.25 11.23 -1.18
C PRO A 6 -21.01 12.65 -1.68
N GLU A 7 -21.19 13.65 -0.82
CA GLU A 7 -21.03 15.06 -1.14
C GLU A 7 -19.57 15.41 -1.54
N VAL A 8 -18.59 14.72 -0.98
CA VAL A 8 -17.18 14.87 -1.38
C VAL A 8 -16.94 14.20 -2.73
N GLN A 9 -17.61 13.09 -3.02
CA GLN A 9 -17.48 12.40 -4.30
C GLN A 9 -18.14 13.20 -5.44
N GLU A 10 -19.23 13.91 -5.16
CA GLU A 10 -19.97 14.74 -6.14
C GLU A 10 -19.16 15.93 -6.66
N VAL A 11 -18.24 16.45 -5.86
CA VAL A 11 -17.38 17.59 -6.23
C VAL A 11 -16.00 17.16 -6.74
N ALA A 12 -15.74 15.87 -6.82
CA ALA A 12 -14.45 15.35 -7.27
C ALA A 12 -14.42 15.17 -8.79
N ASP A 13 -13.38 15.67 -9.45
CA ASP A 13 -13.15 15.46 -10.88
C ASP A 13 -12.79 14.02 -11.19
N PHE A 14 -12.09 13.34 -10.26
CA PHE A 14 -11.63 11.95 -10.42
C PHE A 14 -11.87 11.14 -9.15
N LEU A 15 -12.33 9.91 -9.35
CA LEU A 15 -12.52 8.92 -8.29
C LEU A 15 -11.71 7.65 -8.61
N GLY A 16 -10.91 7.17 -7.66
CA GLY A 16 -10.07 5.99 -7.90
C GLY A 16 -9.41 5.43 -6.64
N ASP A 17 -8.57 4.45 -6.84
CA ASP A 17 -7.70 3.90 -5.79
C ASP A 17 -6.41 4.73 -5.62
N SER A 18 -5.56 4.31 -4.67
CA SER A 18 -4.37 5.06 -4.29
C SER A 18 -3.40 5.30 -5.45
N LEU A 19 -3.17 4.30 -6.29
CA LEU A 19 -2.25 4.42 -7.41
C LEU A 19 -2.89 5.12 -8.60
N ALA A 20 -4.13 4.77 -8.92
CA ALA A 20 -4.86 5.36 -10.04
C ALA A 20 -5.01 6.88 -9.89
N LEU A 21 -5.38 7.37 -8.70
CA LEU A 21 -5.48 8.81 -8.44
C LEU A 21 -4.13 9.53 -8.52
N SER A 22 -3.04 8.89 -8.09
CA SER A 22 -1.70 9.49 -8.21
C SER A 22 -1.26 9.58 -9.68
N ILE A 23 -1.64 8.62 -10.51
CA ILE A 23 -1.39 8.63 -11.96
C ILE A 23 -2.26 9.70 -12.65
N GLU A 24 -3.54 9.83 -12.26
CA GLU A 24 -4.40 10.91 -12.81
C GLU A 24 -3.88 12.29 -12.41
N ALA A 25 -3.40 12.46 -11.18
CA ALA A 25 -2.73 13.69 -10.75
C ALA A 25 -1.50 14.02 -11.61
N GLN A 26 -0.77 13.01 -12.09
CA GLN A 26 0.36 13.19 -13.00
C GLN A 26 -0.08 13.62 -14.41
N LYS A 27 -1.15 13.01 -14.94
CA LYS A 27 -1.61 13.21 -16.32
C LYS A 27 -2.31 14.55 -16.54
N THR A 28 -3.06 15.04 -15.54
CA THR A 28 -3.77 16.32 -15.68
C THR A 28 -2.79 17.49 -15.90
N ASP A 29 -3.21 18.51 -16.62
CA ASP A 29 -2.48 19.75 -16.82
C ASP A 29 -2.67 20.76 -15.67
N ALA A 30 -3.53 20.44 -14.71
CA ALA A 30 -3.74 21.25 -13.51
C ALA A 30 -2.44 21.43 -12.72
N ARG A 31 -2.14 22.67 -12.35
CA ARG A 31 -0.96 23.02 -11.52
C ARG A 31 -1.15 22.76 -10.04
N ILE A 32 -2.41 22.68 -9.61
CA ILE A 32 -2.81 22.48 -8.21
C ILE A 32 -3.70 21.24 -8.17
N ILE A 33 -3.33 20.28 -7.34
CA ILE A 33 -4.10 19.07 -7.08
C ILE A 33 -4.65 19.17 -5.65
N LEU A 34 -5.96 19.19 -5.50
CA LEU A 34 -6.61 19.02 -4.20
C LEU A 34 -6.88 17.54 -3.99
N PHE A 35 -6.10 16.92 -3.11
CA PHE A 35 -6.14 15.47 -2.90
C PHE A 35 -7.01 15.12 -1.69
N ALA A 36 -8.30 14.79 -1.92
CA ALA A 36 -9.23 14.36 -0.88
C ALA A 36 -9.01 12.87 -0.54
N GLY A 37 -7.94 12.58 0.18
CA GLY A 37 -7.52 11.21 0.55
C GLY A 37 -6.60 11.21 1.76
N VAL A 38 -5.99 10.06 2.02
CA VAL A 38 -5.03 9.91 3.12
C VAL A 38 -3.63 10.42 2.75
N HIS A 39 -2.86 10.81 3.75
CA HIS A 39 -1.60 11.54 3.60
C HIS A 39 -0.62 10.86 2.60
N PHE A 40 -0.35 9.56 2.75
CA PHE A 40 0.60 8.86 1.87
C PHE A 40 0.20 8.89 0.37
N MET A 41 -1.10 9.04 0.07
CA MET A 41 -1.59 9.16 -1.30
C MET A 41 -1.23 10.51 -1.90
N ALA A 42 -1.39 11.59 -1.13
CA ALA A 42 -0.97 12.93 -1.52
C ALA A 42 0.56 13.02 -1.69
N GLU A 43 1.33 12.39 -0.79
CA GLU A 43 2.78 12.24 -0.92
C GLU A 43 3.15 11.55 -2.23
N THR A 44 2.47 10.44 -2.56
CA THR A 44 2.70 9.70 -3.81
C THR A 44 2.41 10.57 -5.03
N ALA A 45 1.29 11.30 -5.02
CA ALA A 45 0.95 12.24 -6.09
C ALA A 45 2.02 13.34 -6.23
N LYS A 46 2.56 13.85 -5.12
CA LYS A 46 3.63 14.84 -5.12
C LYS A 46 4.94 14.30 -5.66
N VAL A 47 5.30 13.07 -5.33
CA VAL A 47 6.50 12.39 -5.87
C VAL A 47 6.40 12.22 -7.39
N LEU A 48 5.23 11.82 -7.90
CA LEU A 48 5.00 11.64 -9.34
C LEU A 48 4.83 12.97 -10.11
N SER A 49 4.55 14.06 -9.41
CA SER A 49 4.31 15.39 -9.99
C SER A 49 5.02 16.46 -9.18
N PRO A 50 6.37 16.47 -9.16
CA PRO A 50 7.14 17.35 -8.29
C PRO A 50 6.93 18.84 -8.60
N GLU A 51 6.55 19.19 -9.82
CA GLU A 51 6.25 20.55 -10.28
C GLU A 51 4.88 21.07 -9.80
N LYS A 52 3.95 20.16 -9.46
CA LYS A 52 2.58 20.52 -9.07
C LYS A 52 2.48 20.80 -7.58
N LYS A 53 1.56 21.69 -7.21
CA LYS A 53 1.19 21.90 -5.80
C LYS A 53 0.13 20.89 -5.42
N VAL A 54 0.43 19.99 -4.48
CA VAL A 54 -0.54 19.03 -3.94
C VAL A 54 -1.00 19.53 -2.58
N LEU A 55 -2.29 19.71 -2.44
CA LEU A 55 -2.97 20.18 -1.23
C LEU A 55 -3.78 19.03 -0.63
N LEU A 56 -3.72 18.88 0.69
CA LEU A 56 -4.47 17.91 1.46
C LEU A 56 -5.40 18.66 2.42
N PRO A 57 -6.73 18.43 2.40
CA PRO A 57 -7.66 19.13 3.29
C PRO A 57 -7.40 18.85 4.78
N ASN A 58 -6.90 17.67 5.11
CA ASN A 58 -6.51 17.28 6.46
C ASN A 58 -5.18 16.53 6.43
N LEU A 59 -4.13 17.12 7.01
CA LEU A 59 -2.81 16.53 7.07
C LEU A 59 -2.73 15.29 7.99
N GLU A 60 -3.67 15.19 8.95
CA GLU A 60 -3.75 14.06 9.88
C GLU A 60 -4.57 12.87 9.33
N ALA A 61 -5.07 12.97 8.09
CA ALA A 61 -5.76 11.86 7.45
C ALA A 61 -4.79 10.69 7.23
N GLY A 62 -4.68 9.82 8.23
CA GLY A 62 -3.75 8.71 8.30
C GLY A 62 -4.24 7.42 7.64
N CYS A 63 -3.34 6.45 7.60
CA CYS A 63 -3.62 5.07 7.22
C CYS A 63 -2.84 4.15 8.16
N SER A 64 -3.54 3.35 8.97
CA SER A 64 -2.90 2.50 9.97
C SER A 64 -1.83 1.57 9.40
N LEU A 65 -1.99 1.11 8.16
CA LEU A 65 -0.96 0.32 7.50
C LEU A 65 0.29 1.16 7.18
N ALA A 66 0.12 2.38 6.68
CA ALA A 66 1.26 3.27 6.43
C ALA A 66 1.97 3.67 7.74
N GLU A 67 1.20 3.91 8.80
CA GLU A 67 1.68 4.26 10.14
C GLU A 67 2.37 3.09 10.85
N SER A 68 2.02 1.83 10.52
CA SER A 68 2.67 0.64 11.06
C SER A 68 4.12 0.46 10.58
N CYS A 69 4.58 1.30 9.66
CA CYS A 69 5.93 1.26 9.09
C CYS A 69 6.56 2.66 9.17
N ASP A 70 7.09 3.00 10.34
CA ASP A 70 7.84 4.24 10.53
C ASP A 70 9.14 4.22 9.72
N ALA A 71 9.48 5.32 9.06
CA ALA A 71 10.61 5.39 8.14
C ALA A 71 11.97 5.19 8.85
N ALA A 72 12.14 5.71 10.07
CA ALA A 72 13.40 5.56 10.82
C ALA A 72 13.54 4.12 11.34
N ALA A 73 12.48 3.55 11.87
CA ALA A 73 12.44 2.15 12.28
C ALA A 73 12.66 1.21 11.10
N PHE A 74 12.09 1.51 9.93
CA PHE A 74 12.28 0.73 8.71
C PHE A 74 13.73 0.84 8.19
N ALA A 75 14.35 2.01 8.26
CA ALA A 75 15.77 2.19 7.91
C ALA A 75 16.68 1.33 8.80
N ALA A 76 16.42 1.30 10.12
CA ALA A 76 17.14 0.47 11.07
C ALA A 76 16.91 -1.04 10.81
N PHE A 77 15.72 -1.42 10.39
CA PHE A 77 15.41 -2.79 9.98
C PHE A 77 16.17 -3.17 8.70
N LYS A 78 16.09 -2.35 7.65
CA LYS A 78 16.81 -2.56 6.38
C LYS A 78 18.32 -2.71 6.60
N ALA A 79 18.91 -1.93 7.52
CA ALA A 79 20.35 -2.01 7.82
C ALA A 79 20.80 -3.40 8.34
N LYS A 80 19.90 -4.22 8.89
CA LYS A 80 20.19 -5.59 9.34
C LYS A 80 20.29 -6.58 8.17
N TYR A 81 19.85 -6.20 6.98
CA TYR A 81 19.77 -7.05 5.80
C TYR A 81 20.48 -6.40 4.60
N PRO A 82 21.83 -6.25 4.67
CA PRO A 82 22.59 -5.66 3.56
C PRO A 82 22.46 -6.51 2.29
N GLY A 83 22.28 -5.84 1.15
CA GLY A 83 22.13 -6.52 -0.14
C GLY A 83 20.71 -7.02 -0.46
N TYR A 84 19.77 -6.91 0.48
CA TYR A 84 18.37 -7.24 0.20
C TYR A 84 17.70 -6.17 -0.64
N LYS A 85 16.89 -6.58 -1.62
CA LYS A 85 16.06 -5.70 -2.42
C LYS A 85 14.75 -5.39 -1.70
N VAL A 86 14.41 -4.13 -1.59
CA VAL A 86 13.19 -3.70 -0.88
C VAL A 86 12.01 -3.60 -1.83
N VAL A 87 10.97 -4.38 -1.58
CA VAL A 87 9.66 -4.29 -2.23
C VAL A 87 8.66 -3.77 -1.23
N SER A 88 8.02 -2.64 -1.52
CA SER A 88 7.01 -2.07 -0.63
C SER A 88 5.66 -1.93 -1.31
N TYR A 89 4.62 -2.30 -0.57
CA TYR A 89 3.25 -1.94 -0.95
C TYR A 89 3.08 -0.42 -0.91
N VAL A 90 2.37 0.13 -1.88
CA VAL A 90 2.24 1.59 -2.09
C VAL A 90 1.70 2.35 -0.89
N ASN A 91 1.00 1.69 0.04
CA ASN A 91 0.48 2.28 1.27
C ASN A 91 1.59 2.45 2.32
N THR A 92 2.56 3.28 2.02
CA THR A 92 3.69 3.66 2.86
C THR A 92 3.95 5.16 2.72
N SER A 93 4.60 5.76 3.72
CA SER A 93 5.06 7.15 3.65
C SER A 93 6.13 7.36 2.58
N VAL A 94 6.35 8.61 2.17
CA VAL A 94 7.46 8.96 1.27
C VAL A 94 8.82 8.58 1.86
N GLY A 95 8.99 8.66 3.20
CA GLY A 95 10.21 8.25 3.88
C GLY A 95 10.52 6.76 3.69
N VAL A 96 9.52 5.88 3.77
CA VAL A 96 9.67 4.45 3.46
C VAL A 96 9.91 4.23 1.97
N LYS A 97 9.21 4.97 1.10
CA LYS A 97 9.42 4.91 -0.36
C LYS A 97 10.83 5.27 -0.77
N ALA A 98 11.47 6.23 -0.09
CA ALA A 98 12.87 6.58 -0.31
C ALA A 98 13.88 5.45 0.02
N LEU A 99 13.45 4.47 0.82
CA LEU A 99 14.23 3.27 1.17
C LEU A 99 13.87 2.06 0.30
N THR A 100 12.90 2.19 -0.59
CA THR A 100 12.29 1.13 -1.40
C THR A 100 12.87 1.10 -2.81
N ASP A 101 13.18 -0.09 -3.29
CA ASP A 101 13.67 -0.29 -4.66
C ASP A 101 12.49 -0.41 -5.67
N VAL A 102 11.40 -1.06 -5.27
CA VAL A 102 10.21 -1.26 -6.10
C VAL A 102 8.95 -1.15 -5.26
N CYS A 103 8.00 -0.31 -5.71
CA CYS A 103 6.67 -0.25 -5.13
C CYS A 103 5.71 -1.20 -5.87
N CYS A 104 4.79 -1.80 -5.12
CA CYS A 104 3.74 -2.67 -5.67
C CYS A 104 2.36 -2.30 -5.12
N THR A 105 1.34 -2.87 -5.72
CA THR A 105 -0.03 -2.93 -5.21
C THR A 105 -0.40 -4.39 -4.89
N SER A 106 -1.49 -4.64 -4.18
CA SER A 106 -1.95 -6.02 -3.91
C SER A 106 -2.21 -6.81 -5.20
N SER A 107 -2.64 -6.15 -6.27
CA SER A 107 -2.93 -6.79 -7.56
C SER A 107 -1.70 -7.20 -8.37
N ASN A 108 -0.54 -6.56 -8.14
CA ASN A 108 0.68 -6.84 -8.91
C ASN A 108 1.87 -7.32 -8.06
N ALA A 109 1.72 -7.41 -6.72
CA ALA A 109 2.80 -7.80 -5.82
C ALA A 109 3.45 -9.13 -6.20
N LEU A 110 2.66 -10.13 -6.58
CA LEU A 110 3.17 -11.42 -7.05
C LEU A 110 4.10 -11.25 -8.25
N LYS A 111 3.64 -10.57 -9.30
CA LYS A 111 4.42 -10.33 -10.52
C LYS A 111 5.70 -9.53 -10.24
N VAL A 112 5.63 -8.55 -9.34
CA VAL A 112 6.81 -7.76 -8.92
C VAL A 112 7.84 -8.66 -8.25
N VAL A 113 7.43 -9.50 -7.30
CA VAL A 113 8.34 -10.41 -6.60
C VAL A 113 8.90 -11.49 -7.53
N GLU A 114 8.09 -12.04 -8.45
CA GLU A 114 8.53 -13.00 -9.46
C GLU A 114 9.52 -12.40 -10.47
N SER A 115 9.44 -11.09 -10.75
CA SER A 115 10.38 -10.41 -11.65
C SER A 115 11.79 -10.22 -11.05
N ILE A 116 11.95 -10.42 -9.75
CA ILE A 116 13.24 -10.33 -9.05
C ILE A 116 13.90 -11.71 -9.10
N PRO A 117 15.20 -11.82 -9.47
CA PRO A 117 15.92 -13.09 -9.51
C PRO A 117 15.73 -13.92 -8.24
N ALA A 118 15.63 -15.24 -8.37
CA ALA A 118 15.29 -16.12 -7.23
C ALA A 118 16.37 -16.13 -6.13
N ASP A 119 17.62 -15.90 -6.49
CA ASP A 119 18.77 -15.81 -5.60
C ASP A 119 18.89 -14.43 -4.92
N GLN A 120 18.21 -13.40 -5.44
CA GLN A 120 18.19 -12.06 -4.84
C GLN A 120 17.27 -12.04 -3.61
N PRO A 121 17.81 -11.84 -2.39
CA PRO A 121 16.96 -11.76 -1.21
C PRO A 121 16.12 -10.48 -1.19
N ILE A 122 14.94 -10.55 -0.54
CA ILE A 122 13.93 -9.49 -0.54
C ILE A 122 13.54 -9.10 0.89
N ILE A 123 13.39 -7.79 1.13
CA ILE A 123 12.57 -7.25 2.21
C ILE A 123 11.21 -6.87 1.63
N PHE A 124 10.12 -7.37 2.22
CA PHE A 124 8.77 -6.98 1.87
C PHE A 124 8.12 -6.16 2.99
N ALA A 125 7.54 -5.01 2.65
CA ALA A 125 6.91 -4.08 3.58
C ALA A 125 5.64 -3.45 2.96
N PRO A 126 4.78 -2.82 3.75
CA PRO A 126 4.71 -2.83 5.21
C PRO A 126 3.81 -3.95 5.75
N ASP A 127 3.03 -4.63 4.90
CA ASP A 127 1.95 -5.55 5.29
C ASP A 127 2.44 -6.99 5.40
N ARG A 128 2.43 -7.53 6.63
CA ARG A 128 2.86 -8.91 6.91
C ARG A 128 1.94 -9.96 6.28
N ASN A 129 0.63 -9.68 6.18
CA ASN A 129 -0.33 -10.61 5.63
C ASN A 129 -0.13 -10.75 4.11
N LEU A 130 -0.02 -9.63 3.39
CA LEU A 130 0.32 -9.63 1.97
C LEU A 130 1.69 -10.26 1.74
N GLY A 131 2.71 -9.87 2.54
CA GLY A 131 4.06 -10.43 2.43
C GLY A 131 4.09 -11.94 2.61
N SER A 132 3.44 -12.46 3.66
CA SER A 132 3.35 -13.90 3.92
C SER A 132 2.60 -14.65 2.82
N TYR A 133 1.54 -14.05 2.28
CA TYR A 133 0.80 -14.61 1.16
C TYR A 133 1.67 -14.72 -0.10
N ILE A 134 2.39 -13.66 -0.45
CA ILE A 134 3.31 -13.65 -1.60
C ILE A 134 4.46 -14.61 -1.39
N GLN A 135 5.04 -14.67 -0.19
CA GLN A 135 6.09 -15.63 0.15
C GLN A 135 5.63 -17.07 -0.05
N LYS A 136 4.42 -17.40 0.42
CA LYS A 136 3.81 -18.73 0.23
C LYS A 136 3.60 -19.06 -1.24
N LEU A 137 3.10 -18.10 -2.05
CA LEU A 137 2.85 -18.34 -3.48
C LEU A 137 4.14 -18.54 -4.28
N THR A 138 5.19 -17.77 -3.95
CA THR A 138 6.47 -17.83 -4.68
C THR A 138 7.43 -18.89 -4.15
N GLY A 139 7.17 -19.45 -2.97
CA GLY A 139 8.08 -20.39 -2.30
C GLY A 139 9.42 -19.78 -1.89
N ARG A 140 9.56 -18.45 -1.83
CA ARG A 140 10.82 -17.77 -1.51
C ARG A 140 11.17 -17.89 -0.03
N GLU A 141 12.25 -18.59 0.27
CA GLU A 141 12.80 -18.68 1.64
C GLU A 141 13.66 -17.45 2.00
N ASN A 142 14.27 -16.79 0.99
CA ASN A 142 15.13 -15.61 1.15
C ASN A 142 14.34 -14.30 1.16
N MET A 143 13.16 -14.29 1.77
CA MET A 143 12.30 -13.14 1.89
C MET A 143 12.02 -12.85 3.37
N VAL A 144 12.40 -11.66 3.84
CA VAL A 144 12.05 -11.15 5.17
C VAL A 144 10.93 -10.15 5.06
N ILE A 145 10.05 -10.16 6.03
CA ILE A 145 8.82 -9.38 6.00
C ILE A 145 8.81 -8.44 7.21
N TRP A 146 8.48 -7.16 6.94
CA TRP A 146 8.22 -6.20 8.00
C TRP A 146 6.95 -6.59 8.76
N ASP A 147 6.99 -6.47 10.10
CA ASP A 147 5.86 -6.84 10.96
C ASP A 147 4.85 -5.69 11.12
N GLY A 148 4.31 -5.20 10.02
CA GLY A 148 3.24 -4.23 10.00
C GLY A 148 1.93 -4.84 9.51
N ALA A 149 0.81 -4.23 9.89
CA ALA A 149 -0.52 -4.69 9.49
C ALA A 149 -1.55 -3.55 9.43
N CYS A 150 -2.58 -3.77 8.64
CA CYS A 150 -3.76 -2.93 8.64
C CYS A 150 -4.71 -3.41 9.74
N HIS A 151 -5.00 -2.56 10.74
CA HIS A 151 -5.87 -2.94 11.86
C HIS A 151 -7.26 -3.42 11.40
N VAL A 152 -7.79 -2.84 10.33
CA VAL A 152 -9.10 -3.27 9.78
C VAL A 152 -9.04 -4.71 9.28
N HIS A 153 -7.95 -5.12 8.61
CA HIS A 153 -7.80 -6.50 8.13
C HIS A 153 -7.53 -7.48 9.26
N GLU A 154 -6.87 -7.05 10.34
CA GLU A 154 -6.64 -7.89 11.53
C GLU A 154 -7.95 -8.21 12.30
N GLU A 155 -9.02 -7.41 12.12
CA GLU A 155 -10.32 -7.67 12.72
C GLU A 155 -11.13 -8.76 12.02
N PHE A 156 -10.72 -9.20 10.82
CA PHE A 156 -11.41 -10.29 10.11
C PHE A 156 -11.12 -11.64 10.76
N SER A 157 -12.17 -12.25 11.29
CA SER A 157 -12.10 -13.57 11.92
C SER A 157 -12.43 -14.67 10.93
N LEU A 158 -11.48 -15.59 10.72
CA LEU A 158 -11.71 -16.79 9.92
C LEU A 158 -12.88 -17.61 10.46
N GLU A 159 -13.00 -17.73 11.80
CA GLU A 159 -14.09 -18.47 12.44
C GLU A 159 -15.45 -17.88 12.11
N LYS A 160 -15.60 -16.53 12.23
CA LYS A 160 -16.84 -15.83 11.84
C LYS A 160 -17.16 -16.04 10.37
N LEU A 161 -16.16 -15.96 9.50
CA LEU A 161 -16.33 -16.18 8.06
C LEU A 161 -16.80 -17.61 7.74
N LEU A 162 -16.16 -18.62 8.37
CA LEU A 162 -16.54 -20.03 8.18
C LEU A 162 -17.96 -20.32 8.70
N ARG A 163 -18.35 -19.69 9.82
CA ARG A 163 -19.72 -19.78 10.34
C ARG A 163 -20.72 -19.21 9.34
N LEU A 164 -20.51 -18.00 8.82
CA LEU A 164 -21.36 -17.37 7.82
C LEU A 164 -21.45 -18.23 6.55
N LYS A 165 -20.34 -18.81 6.10
CA LYS A 165 -20.32 -19.70 4.94
C LYS A 165 -21.11 -20.98 5.17
N LYS A 166 -21.13 -21.52 6.40
CA LYS A 166 -21.94 -22.68 6.78
C LYS A 166 -23.43 -22.33 6.84
N GLU A 167 -23.78 -21.15 7.35
CA GLU A 167 -25.15 -20.63 7.41
C GLU A 167 -25.68 -20.28 6.00
N HIS A 168 -24.80 -19.89 5.10
CA HIS A 168 -25.11 -19.47 3.72
C HIS A 168 -24.25 -20.24 2.70
N PRO A 169 -24.49 -21.54 2.46
CA PRO A 169 -23.60 -22.38 1.63
C PRO A 169 -23.49 -21.93 0.17
N ALA A 170 -24.49 -21.22 -0.35
CA ALA A 170 -24.46 -20.65 -1.71
C ALA A 170 -23.72 -19.31 -1.81
N ALA A 171 -23.31 -18.70 -0.67
CA ALA A 171 -22.59 -17.44 -0.68
C ALA A 171 -21.17 -17.61 -1.25
N ARG A 172 -20.75 -16.62 -2.02
CA ARG A 172 -19.36 -16.53 -2.50
C ARG A 172 -18.60 -15.54 -1.61
N VAL A 173 -17.39 -15.90 -1.25
CA VAL A 173 -16.47 -15.03 -0.53
C VAL A 173 -15.66 -14.24 -1.57
N VAL A 174 -15.72 -12.92 -1.49
CA VAL A 174 -15.04 -11.97 -2.40
C VAL A 174 -14.22 -10.99 -1.61
#